data_3f8a33826dc4ae057b3284d291be1970
#
_entry.id   3f8a33826dc4ae057b3284d291be1970
#
_cell.length_a   1.000
_cell.length_b   1.000
_cell.length_c   1.000
_cell.angle_alpha   90.00
_cell.angle_beta   90.00
_cell.angle_gamma   90.00
#
_symmetry.space_group_name_H-M   'P 1'
#
loop_
_entity.id
_entity.type
_entity.pdbx_description
1 polymer ?
#
loop_
_entity_poly.entity_id
_entity_poly.type
_entity_poly.pdbx_seq_one_letter_code
_entity_poly.pdbx_strand_id
1 'polypeptide(L)'
;MVIFKLDPISSIPDIDGAIIVTTPQDVALVSVRKSINFVKKMNMNVIGIVENMSGFKCPHCGKKIDIFKTGGGKKAAEDFKIPYLGAIPIDPDIVEIGDSQEKIEIKNKATEKSYIDFVENVIKSIGGEK
;
A
#
# COMPACT_ATOMS: atom_id res chain seq x y z
N MET A 1 1.17 -1.55 8.99
CA MET A 1 2.36 -0.75 9.35
C MET A 1 2.52 0.39 8.37
N VAL A 2 2.78 1.56 8.87
CA VAL A 2 3.07 2.72 8.03
C VAL A 2 4.58 2.88 7.97
N ILE A 3 5.14 2.87 6.75
CA ILE A 3 6.57 3.09 6.55
C ILE A 3 6.77 4.54 6.16
N PHE A 4 7.47 5.28 7.02
CA PHE A 4 7.75 6.68 6.79
C PHE A 4 9.14 7.04 7.31
N LYS A 5 9.97 7.58 6.44
CA LYS A 5 11.29 8.08 6.81
C LYS A 5 11.36 9.59 6.57
N LEU A 6 11.77 10.32 7.58
CA LEU A 6 11.89 11.77 7.50
C LEU A 6 13.04 12.21 6.57
N ASP A 7 14.16 11.51 6.64
CA ASP A 7 15.38 11.89 5.92
C ASP A 7 15.20 11.95 4.39
N PRO A 8 14.52 10.98 3.74
CA PRO A 8 14.28 11.07 2.30
C PRO A 8 13.46 12.28 1.89
N ILE A 9 12.53 12.73 2.73
CA ILE A 9 11.67 13.88 2.43
C ILE A 9 12.46 15.17 2.34
N SER A 10 13.39 15.36 3.26
CA SER A 10 14.22 16.57 3.30
C SER A 10 15.37 16.53 2.29
N SER A 11 15.76 15.33 1.83
CA SER A 11 16.91 15.12 0.95
C SER A 11 16.55 15.04 -0.53
N ILE A 12 15.31 14.76 -0.88
CA ILE A 12 14.87 14.59 -2.27
C ILE A 12 14.06 15.81 -2.69
N PRO A 13 14.57 16.63 -3.63
CA PRO A 13 13.77 17.69 -4.22
C PRO A 13 12.71 17.12 -5.17
N ASP A 14 11.65 17.86 -5.40
CA ASP A 14 10.61 17.54 -6.38
C ASP A 14 9.88 16.20 -6.13
N ILE A 15 9.56 15.93 -4.86
CA ILE A 15 8.74 14.77 -4.50
C ILE A 15 7.28 15.03 -4.91
N ASP A 16 6.68 14.10 -5.67
CA ASP A 16 5.27 14.18 -6.09
C ASP A 16 4.30 14.02 -4.91
N GLY A 17 4.69 13.29 -3.89
CA GLY A 17 3.86 13.06 -2.71
C GLY A 17 4.27 11.81 -1.95
N ALA A 18 3.42 11.41 -1.03
CA ALA A 18 3.63 10.22 -0.19
C ALA A 18 2.51 9.20 -0.37
N ILE A 19 2.87 7.93 -0.37
CA ILE A 19 1.94 6.81 -0.34
C ILE A 19 1.91 6.27 1.08
N ILE A 20 0.72 6.11 1.64
CA ILE A 20 0.52 5.52 2.95
C ILE A 20 0.29 4.02 2.79
N VAL A 21 1.15 3.22 3.37
CA VAL A 21 1.01 1.75 3.37
C VAL A 21 0.46 1.32 4.72
N THR A 22 -0.65 0.62 4.73
CA THR A 22 -1.28 0.14 5.96
C THR A 22 -1.69 -1.33 5.85
N THR A 23 -1.86 -1.97 7.00
CA THR A 23 -2.49 -3.28 7.10
C THR A 23 -3.99 -3.12 7.34
N PRO A 24 -4.82 -4.18 7.13
CA PRO A 24 -6.27 -4.05 7.25
C PRO A 24 -6.79 -3.95 8.70
N GLN A 25 -5.93 -4.03 9.69
CA GLN A 25 -6.31 -4.02 11.10
C GLN A 25 -6.77 -2.64 11.57
N ASP A 26 -7.81 -2.60 12.41
CA ASP A 26 -8.35 -1.35 12.95
C ASP A 26 -7.29 -0.53 13.73
N VAL A 27 -6.38 -1.22 14.42
CA VAL A 27 -5.30 -0.57 15.17
C VAL A 27 -4.38 0.26 14.27
N ALA A 28 -4.26 -0.11 13.02
CA ALA A 28 -3.43 0.63 12.06
C ALA A 28 -4.02 2.00 11.69
N LEU A 29 -5.33 2.20 11.87
CA LEU A 29 -6.00 3.46 11.52
C LEU A 29 -5.45 4.66 12.30
N VAL A 30 -5.06 4.45 13.56
CA VAL A 30 -4.45 5.52 14.38
C VAL A 30 -3.12 5.95 13.77
N SER A 31 -2.28 5.00 13.38
CA SER A 31 -1.00 5.27 12.73
C SER A 31 -1.18 5.93 11.36
N VAL A 32 -2.17 5.49 10.61
CA VAL A 32 -2.54 6.10 9.32
C VAL A 32 -2.89 7.56 9.49
N ARG A 33 -3.74 7.89 10.47
CA ARG A 33 -4.13 9.27 10.76
C ARG A 33 -2.92 10.14 11.08
N LYS A 34 -2.02 9.65 11.94
CA LYS A 34 -0.80 10.36 12.30
C LYS A 34 0.08 10.61 11.07
N SER A 35 0.23 9.61 10.22
CA SER A 35 1.04 9.72 8.99
C SER A 35 0.46 10.73 8.02
N ILE A 36 -0.85 10.72 7.80
CA ILE A 36 -1.53 11.68 6.94
C ILE A 36 -1.33 13.11 7.45
N ASN A 37 -1.54 13.32 8.74
CA ASN A 37 -1.37 14.64 9.35
C ASN A 37 0.08 15.12 9.25
N PHE A 38 1.04 14.21 9.43
CA PHE A 38 2.45 14.53 9.29
C PHE A 38 2.81 14.95 7.86
N VAL A 39 2.37 14.19 6.86
CA VAL A 39 2.59 14.50 5.45
C VAL A 39 2.00 15.86 5.09
N LYS A 40 0.78 16.13 5.56
CA LYS A 40 0.13 17.43 5.33
C LYS A 40 0.89 18.59 5.99
N LYS A 41 1.43 18.39 7.20
CA LYS A 41 2.25 19.40 7.87
C LYS A 41 3.54 19.70 7.12
N MET A 42 4.06 18.75 6.38
CA MET A 42 5.24 18.92 5.53
C MET A 42 4.90 19.57 4.19
N ASN A 43 3.67 20.04 3.99
CA ASN A 43 3.16 20.58 2.72
C ASN A 43 3.35 19.64 1.54
N MET A 44 3.25 18.34 1.81
CA MET A 44 3.39 17.30 0.83
C MET A 44 2.02 16.70 0.48
N ASN A 45 1.83 16.37 -0.77
CA ASN A 45 0.60 15.71 -1.21
C ASN A 45 0.56 14.25 -0.73
N VAL A 46 -0.62 13.80 -0.28
CA VAL A 46 -0.87 12.37 -0.03
C VAL A 46 -1.41 11.77 -1.33
N ILE A 47 -0.59 10.94 -1.98
CA ILE A 47 -0.96 10.29 -3.24
C ILE A 47 -2.13 9.32 -3.02
N GLY A 48 -2.08 8.58 -1.92
CA GLY A 48 -3.16 7.67 -1.54
C GLY A 48 -2.74 6.65 -0.51
N ILE A 49 -3.66 5.74 -0.23
CA ILE A 49 -3.46 4.62 0.70
C ILE A 49 -3.45 3.31 -0.09
N VAL A 50 -2.50 2.43 0.21
CA VAL A 50 -2.51 1.04 -0.22
C VAL A 50 -2.60 0.13 1.00
N GLU A 51 -3.48 -0.87 0.94
CA GLU A 51 -3.62 -1.88 1.98
C GLU A 51 -2.72 -3.08 1.66
N ASN A 52 -1.75 -3.35 2.54
CA ASN A 52 -0.90 -4.52 2.43
C ASN A 52 -1.43 -5.64 3.34
N MET A 53 -1.03 -6.86 3.09
CA MET A 53 -1.50 -8.04 3.83
C MET A 53 -3.02 -8.19 3.81
N SER A 54 -3.63 -7.87 2.68
CA SER A 54 -5.08 -7.87 2.49
C SER A 54 -5.55 -9.23 2.00
N GLY A 55 -5.70 -10.18 2.92
CA GLY A 55 -6.15 -11.53 2.65
C GLY A 55 -5.03 -12.46 2.20
N PHE A 56 -5.28 -13.74 2.36
CA PHE A 56 -4.38 -14.82 1.99
C PHE A 56 -5.15 -15.88 1.22
N LYS A 57 -4.64 -16.27 0.07
CA LYS A 57 -5.22 -17.36 -0.71
C LYS A 57 -4.49 -18.66 -0.40
N CYS A 58 -5.21 -19.66 0.08
CA CYS A 58 -4.63 -20.95 0.40
C CYS A 58 -4.00 -21.58 -0.85
N PRO A 59 -2.70 -21.95 -0.83
CA PRO A 59 -2.05 -22.55 -2.00
C PRO A 59 -2.55 -23.97 -2.31
N HIS A 60 -3.22 -24.63 -1.35
CA HIS A 60 -3.73 -25.99 -1.53
C HIS A 60 -5.15 -26.01 -2.09
N CYS A 61 -6.05 -25.19 -1.58
CA CYS A 61 -7.47 -25.23 -1.96
C CYS A 61 -7.97 -23.96 -2.65
N GLY A 62 -7.15 -22.91 -2.71
CA GLY A 62 -7.52 -21.64 -3.34
C GLY A 62 -8.51 -20.81 -2.55
N LYS A 63 -8.92 -21.25 -1.35
CA LYS A 63 -9.85 -20.50 -0.52
C LYS A 63 -9.19 -19.24 0.04
N LYS A 64 -9.88 -18.11 -0.05
CA LYS A 64 -9.41 -16.86 0.53
C LYS A 64 -9.63 -16.87 2.04
N ILE A 65 -8.60 -16.51 2.77
CA ILE A 65 -8.61 -16.43 4.23
C ILE A 65 -8.27 -15.00 4.62
N ASP A 66 -9.15 -14.36 5.39
CA ASP A 66 -8.93 -13.00 5.88
C ASP A 66 -8.31 -13.04 7.27
N ILE A 67 -6.98 -13.17 7.30
CA ILE A 67 -6.21 -13.31 8.55
C ILE A 67 -6.32 -12.06 9.41
N PHE A 68 -6.30 -10.87 8.79
CA PHE A 68 -6.28 -9.57 9.49
C PHE A 68 -7.48 -8.71 9.13
N LYS A 69 -8.66 -9.25 8.88
CA LYS A 69 -9.78 -8.52 8.28
C LYS A 69 -9.42 -8.00 6.87
N THR A 70 -10.33 -7.32 6.23
CA THR A 70 -10.13 -6.65 4.94
C THR A 70 -10.89 -5.33 4.93
N GLY A 71 -10.47 -4.42 4.08
CA GLY A 71 -11.16 -3.16 3.84
C GLY A 71 -10.82 -2.02 4.79
N GLY A 72 -9.92 -2.21 5.76
CA GLY A 72 -9.50 -1.13 6.65
C GLY A 72 -8.84 0.03 5.92
N GLY A 73 -8.00 -0.27 4.94
CA GLY A 73 -7.35 0.75 4.11
C GLY A 73 -8.35 1.53 3.25
N LYS A 74 -9.32 0.84 2.67
CA LYS A 74 -10.37 1.47 1.88
C LYS A 74 -11.23 2.40 2.72
N LYS A 75 -11.63 1.94 3.90
CA LYS A 75 -12.37 2.75 4.85
C LYS A 75 -11.60 4.00 5.28
N ALA A 76 -10.30 3.84 5.58
CA ALA A 76 -9.44 4.96 5.92
C ALA A 76 -9.35 5.97 4.78
N ALA A 77 -9.22 5.50 3.55
CA ALA A 77 -9.20 6.37 2.37
C ALA A 77 -10.49 7.18 2.24
N GLU A 78 -11.64 6.55 2.46
CA GLU A 78 -12.95 7.22 2.44
C GLU A 78 -13.07 8.24 3.58
N ASP A 79 -12.69 7.86 4.80
CA ASP A 79 -12.79 8.73 5.99
C ASP A 79 -11.88 9.96 5.88
N PHE A 80 -10.70 9.81 5.31
CA PHE A 80 -9.74 10.90 5.15
C PHE A 80 -9.83 11.61 3.78
N LYS A 81 -10.72 11.17 2.92
CA LYS A 81 -10.94 11.72 1.56
C LYS A 81 -9.66 11.74 0.72
N ILE A 82 -8.94 10.64 0.75
CA ILE A 82 -7.74 10.43 -0.06
C ILE A 82 -7.93 9.22 -0.98
N PRO A 83 -7.20 9.14 -2.12
CA PRO A 83 -7.36 8.03 -3.04
C PRO A 83 -7.03 6.68 -2.39
N TYR A 84 -7.81 5.66 -2.72
CA TYR A 84 -7.50 4.27 -2.41
C TYR A 84 -6.77 3.64 -3.59
N LEU A 85 -5.54 3.23 -3.37
CA LEU A 85 -4.66 2.77 -4.45
C LEU A 85 -4.77 1.29 -4.73
N GLY A 86 -5.29 0.53 -3.80
CA GLY A 86 -5.49 -0.90 -3.98
C GLY A 86 -5.16 -1.72 -2.74
N ALA A 87 -5.27 -3.03 -2.89
CA ALA A 87 -4.98 -4.00 -1.84
C ALA A 87 -4.00 -5.04 -2.37
N ILE A 88 -2.95 -5.30 -1.60
CA ILE A 88 -1.93 -6.30 -1.91
C ILE A 88 -2.14 -7.49 -0.97
N PRO A 89 -2.35 -8.71 -1.48
CA PRO A 89 -2.55 -9.88 -0.64
C PRO A 89 -1.26 -10.35 0.01
N ILE A 90 -1.41 -11.19 1.02
CA ILE A 90 -0.29 -11.95 1.58
C ILE A 90 0.10 -13.02 0.56
N ASP A 91 1.36 -13.01 0.14
CA ASP A 91 1.89 -13.99 -0.80
C ASP A 91 3.30 -14.38 -0.38
N PRO A 92 3.59 -15.67 -0.19
CA PRO A 92 4.93 -16.12 0.18
C PRO A 92 6.03 -15.69 -0.80
N ASP A 93 5.71 -15.59 -2.09
CA ASP A 93 6.69 -15.15 -3.10
C ASP A 93 7.19 -13.72 -2.80
N ILE A 94 6.33 -12.86 -2.26
CA ILE A 94 6.71 -11.49 -1.89
C ILE A 94 7.72 -11.48 -0.74
N VAL A 95 7.57 -12.39 0.22
CA VAL A 95 8.51 -12.54 1.33
C VAL A 95 9.88 -12.96 0.80
N GLU A 96 9.91 -13.93 -0.10
CA GLU A 96 11.15 -14.39 -0.72
C GLU A 96 11.83 -13.28 -1.53
N ILE A 97 11.06 -12.49 -2.28
CA ILE A 97 11.58 -11.34 -3.03
C ILE A 97 12.24 -10.34 -2.09
N GLY A 98 11.61 -10.07 -0.94
CA GLY A 98 12.14 -9.13 0.04
C GLY A 98 13.44 -9.60 0.70
N ASP A 99 13.61 -10.90 0.89
CA ASP A 99 14.77 -11.49 1.55
C ASP A 99 15.89 -11.87 0.58
N SER A 100 15.59 -11.99 -0.71
CA SER A 100 16.51 -12.41 -1.75
C SER A 100 17.08 -11.21 -2.51
N GLN A 101 18.32 -11.32 -2.94
CA GLN A 101 18.95 -10.36 -3.86
C GLN A 101 18.72 -10.74 -5.33
N GLU A 102 18.08 -11.87 -5.59
CA GLU A 102 17.79 -12.35 -6.92
C GLU A 102 16.43 -11.85 -7.42
N LYS A 103 16.29 -11.78 -8.73
CA LYS A 103 14.98 -11.49 -9.34
C LYS A 103 14.09 -12.72 -9.21
N ILE A 104 13.11 -12.62 -8.33
CA ILE A 104 12.08 -13.64 -8.19
C ILE A 104 10.81 -13.13 -8.85
N GLU A 105 10.20 -13.95 -9.67
CA GLU A 105 8.93 -13.61 -10.30
C GLU A 105 7.76 -13.97 -9.37
N ILE A 106 6.75 -13.11 -9.36
CA ILE A 106 5.49 -13.41 -8.67
C ILE A 106 4.73 -14.42 -9.52
N LYS A 107 4.62 -15.64 -9.00
CA LYS A 107 3.95 -16.74 -9.72
C LYS A 107 2.42 -16.64 -9.69
N ASN A 108 1.88 -16.05 -8.64
CA ASN A 108 0.44 -15.89 -8.49
C ASN A 108 -0.06 -14.72 -9.34
N LYS A 109 -0.87 -15.02 -10.35
CA LYS A 109 -1.42 -14.02 -11.27
C LYS A 109 -2.31 -12.99 -10.59
N ALA A 110 -3.03 -13.37 -9.53
CA ALA A 110 -3.86 -12.44 -8.76
C ALA A 110 -2.99 -11.42 -8.00
N THR A 111 -1.88 -11.86 -7.43
CA THR A 111 -0.92 -10.98 -6.76
C THR A 111 -0.26 -10.03 -7.75
N GLU A 112 0.20 -10.55 -8.89
CA GLU A 112 0.77 -9.75 -9.97
C GLU A 112 -0.20 -8.66 -10.43
N LYS A 113 -1.46 -9.01 -10.65
CA LYS A 113 -2.50 -8.06 -11.02
C LYS A 113 -2.70 -6.98 -9.96
N SER A 114 -2.69 -7.35 -8.69
CA SER A 114 -2.83 -6.40 -7.58
C SER A 114 -1.73 -5.34 -7.61
N TYR A 115 -0.50 -5.73 -7.88
CA TYR A 115 0.62 -4.80 -8.04
C TYR A 115 0.48 -3.90 -9.26
N ILE A 116 0.04 -4.46 -10.39
CA ILE A 116 -0.19 -3.68 -11.62
C ILE A 116 -1.28 -2.64 -11.38
N ASP A 117 -2.40 -3.04 -10.81
CA ASP A 117 -3.51 -2.13 -10.49
C ASP A 117 -3.06 -1.02 -9.53
N PHE A 118 -2.26 -1.38 -8.52
CA PHE A 118 -1.69 -0.42 -7.58
C PHE A 118 -0.82 0.63 -8.30
N VAL A 119 0.11 0.18 -9.13
CA VAL A 119 1.00 1.08 -9.89
C VAL A 119 0.20 1.99 -10.82
N GLU A 120 -0.78 1.45 -11.52
CA GLU A 120 -1.66 2.24 -12.40
C GLU A 120 -2.42 3.31 -11.62
N ASN A 121 -2.94 2.96 -10.45
CA ASN A 121 -3.65 3.91 -9.59
C ASN A 121 -2.71 5.01 -9.06
N VAL A 122 -1.47 4.67 -8.73
CA VAL A 122 -0.45 5.67 -8.34
C VAL A 122 -0.21 6.64 -9.50
N ILE A 123 -0.01 6.15 -10.70
CA ILE A 123 0.22 6.98 -11.88
C ILE A 123 -0.95 7.94 -12.11
N LYS A 124 -2.17 7.46 -12.02
CA LYS A 124 -3.37 8.30 -12.14
C LYS A 124 -3.43 9.37 -11.07
N SER A 125 -3.08 9.02 -9.82
CA SER A 125 -3.14 9.96 -8.69
C SER A 125 -2.11 11.07 -8.77
N ILE A 126 -0.98 10.85 -9.42
CA ILE A 126 0.05 11.90 -9.62
C ILE A 126 -0.16 12.69 -10.91
N GLY A 127 -1.29 12.51 -11.58
CA GLY A 127 -1.60 13.24 -12.80
C GLY A 127 -0.99 12.64 -14.05
N GLY A 128 -0.76 11.33 -14.08
CA GLY A 128 -0.19 10.60 -15.21
C GLY A 128 -1.09 10.44 -16.42
N GLU A 129 -2.18 11.13 -16.46
CA GLU A 129 -3.10 11.20 -17.62
C GLU A 129 -2.52 12.00 -18.79
N LYS A 130 -1.33 12.38 -18.60
CA LYS A 130 -0.60 13.16 -19.59
C LYS A 130 -0.38 12.37 -20.87
#